data_d32f88f530653c8bee6574758595d452
#
_entry.id   d32f88f530653c8bee6574758595d452
#
_cell.length_a   1.000
_cell.length_b   1.000
_cell.length_c   1.000
_cell.angle_alpha   90.00
_cell.angle_beta   90.00
_cell.angle_gamma   90.00
#
_symmetry.space_group_name_H-M   'P 1'
#
loop_
_entity.id
_entity.type
_entity.pdbx_description
1 polymer ?
#
loop_
_entity_poly.entity_id
_entity_poly.type
_entity_poly.pdbx_seq_one_letter_code
_entity_poly.pdbx_strand_id
1 'polypeptide(L)'
;MEGHNKKIVDDLYKALAAHDFKRVQCLLPPYIDWWFHGPLAHKYNLMQLLTGSCVLDDTYSFKPVVVVGVGSMVVAEGYHFHGNRKTCWVHAWTVENGSIITRVREYLNTSLTVFSFHKSIDVDAYLVSPLFPNCKNMWQSELADNASVPHLLLMI
;
A
#
# COMPACT_ATOMS: atom_id res chain seq x y z
N MET A 1 0.04 -19.61 0.00
CA MET A 1 0.71 -18.48 0.65
C MET A 1 0.07 -17.14 0.31
N GLU A 2 -0.15 -16.84 -0.96
CA GLU A 2 -0.78 -15.57 -1.37
C GLU A 2 -2.16 -15.34 -0.75
N GLY A 3 -3.02 -16.36 -0.74
CA GLY A 3 -4.34 -16.24 -0.14
C GLY A 3 -4.32 -16.02 1.36
N HIS A 4 -3.32 -16.57 2.05
CA HIS A 4 -3.15 -16.37 3.49
C HIS A 4 -2.66 -14.96 3.81
N ASN A 5 -1.66 -14.47 3.08
CA ASN A 5 -1.16 -13.11 3.23
C ASN A 5 -2.24 -12.06 2.93
N LYS A 6 -3.03 -12.31 1.88
CA LYS A 6 -4.19 -11.47 1.54
C LYS A 6 -5.17 -11.38 2.71
N LYS A 7 -5.47 -12.50 3.36
CA LYS A 7 -6.38 -12.52 4.51
C LYS A 7 -5.87 -11.66 5.67
N ILE A 8 -4.56 -11.68 5.94
CA ILE A 8 -3.96 -10.86 7.00
C ILE A 8 -4.17 -9.37 6.70
N VAL A 9 -3.96 -8.95 5.47
CA VAL A 9 -4.17 -7.56 5.06
C VAL A 9 -5.66 -7.19 5.06
N ASP A 10 -6.54 -8.08 4.61
CA ASP A 10 -7.99 -7.88 4.72
C ASP A 10 -8.42 -7.70 6.19
N ASP A 11 -7.86 -8.49 7.11
CA ASP A 11 -8.12 -8.37 8.55
C ASP A 11 -7.63 -7.03 9.11
N LEU A 12 -6.49 -6.51 8.62
CA LEU A 12 -5.99 -5.19 8.99
C LEU A 12 -6.99 -4.09 8.60
N TYR A 13 -7.46 -4.08 7.36
CA TYR A 13 -8.43 -3.08 6.90
C TYR A 13 -9.76 -3.16 7.66
N LYS A 14 -10.21 -4.36 7.98
CA LYS A 14 -11.40 -4.57 8.82
C LYS A 14 -11.21 -4.03 10.23
N ALA A 15 -10.05 -4.28 10.82
CA ALA A 15 -9.72 -3.75 12.14
C ALA A 15 -9.63 -2.22 12.14
N LEU A 16 -9.05 -1.62 11.11
CA LEU A 16 -9.01 -0.17 10.94
C LEU A 16 -10.41 0.43 10.79
N ALA A 17 -11.27 -0.19 10.00
CA ALA A 17 -12.66 0.26 9.81
C ALA A 17 -13.49 0.14 11.09
N ALA A 18 -13.21 -0.85 11.93
CA ALA A 18 -13.87 -1.08 13.21
C ALA A 18 -13.25 -0.29 14.37
N HIS A 19 -12.19 0.48 14.14
CA HIS A 19 -11.38 1.15 15.19
C HIS A 19 -10.87 0.18 16.26
N ASP A 20 -10.61 -1.07 15.88
CA ASP A 20 -10.06 -2.10 16.75
C ASP A 20 -8.53 -2.03 16.78
N PHE A 21 -8.01 -1.07 17.54
CA PHE A 21 -6.58 -0.82 17.64
C PHE A 21 -5.80 -1.98 18.26
N LYS A 22 -6.42 -2.78 19.12
CA LYS A 22 -5.79 -3.97 19.67
C LYS A 22 -5.51 -4.98 18.57
N ARG A 23 -6.46 -5.19 17.68
CA ARG A 23 -6.27 -6.09 16.53
C ARG A 23 -5.22 -5.56 15.58
N VAL A 24 -5.24 -4.25 15.29
CA VAL A 24 -4.23 -3.60 14.46
C VAL A 24 -2.82 -3.84 15.03
N GLN A 25 -2.63 -3.64 16.32
CA GLN A 25 -1.35 -3.85 16.99
C GLN A 25 -0.87 -5.31 16.95
N CYS A 26 -1.80 -6.27 16.92
CA CYS A 26 -1.43 -7.69 16.78
C CYS A 26 -0.93 -8.05 15.38
N LEU A 27 -1.31 -7.28 14.37
CA LEU A 27 -0.94 -7.53 12.96
C LEU A 27 0.31 -6.78 12.52
N LEU A 28 0.76 -5.80 13.30
CA LEU A 28 1.86 -4.92 13.00
C LEU A 28 3.00 -5.07 14.03
N PRO A 29 4.27 -4.91 13.61
CA PRO A 29 5.37 -4.77 14.55
C PRO A 29 5.31 -3.40 15.25
N PRO A 30 6.05 -3.20 16.36
CA PRO A 30 6.14 -1.89 17.01
C PRO A 30 6.63 -0.78 16.07
N TYR A 31 7.47 -1.14 15.13
CA TYR A 31 8.02 -0.23 14.11
C TYR A 31 7.86 -0.85 12.75
N ILE A 32 6.83 -0.40 12.01
CA ILE A 32 6.64 -0.80 10.62
C ILE A 32 7.57 0.00 9.71
N ASP A 33 8.19 -0.67 8.73
CA ASP A 33 8.92 0.01 7.67
C ASP A 33 7.91 0.64 6.71
N TRP A 34 7.80 1.96 6.81
CA TRP A 34 6.84 2.75 6.07
C TRP A 34 7.53 3.74 5.12
N TRP A 35 6.99 3.83 3.92
CA TRP A 35 7.40 4.79 2.93
C TRP A 35 6.20 5.34 2.19
N PHE A 36 6.22 6.62 1.88
CA PHE A 36 5.11 7.33 1.25
C PHE A 36 5.57 8.10 0.02
N HIS A 37 4.77 8.02 -1.06
CA HIS A 37 4.90 8.85 -2.24
C HIS A 37 3.54 9.45 -2.60
N GLY A 38 3.49 10.77 -2.62
CA GLY A 38 2.27 11.52 -2.92
C GLY A 38 2.32 12.95 -2.37
N PRO A 39 1.19 13.66 -2.39
CA PRO A 39 1.10 15.00 -1.83
C PRO A 39 1.43 15.03 -0.34
N LEU A 40 2.30 15.93 0.08
CA LEU A 40 2.80 16.02 1.46
C LEU A 40 1.69 16.26 2.50
N ALA A 41 0.60 16.92 2.11
CA ALA A 41 -0.55 17.15 2.98
C ALA A 41 -1.21 15.85 3.49
N HIS A 42 -1.01 14.74 2.79
CA HIS A 42 -1.61 13.45 3.10
C HIS A 42 -0.59 12.42 3.62
N LYS A 43 0.65 12.83 3.82
CA LYS A 43 1.76 11.93 4.13
C LYS A 43 1.52 11.04 5.35
N TYR A 44 0.92 11.56 6.40
CA TYR A 44 0.79 10.85 7.67
C TYR A 44 -0.58 10.21 7.91
N ASN A 45 -1.50 10.28 6.94
CA ASN A 45 -2.88 9.81 7.14
C ASN A 45 -2.95 8.33 7.52
N LEU A 46 -2.25 7.46 6.79
CA LEU A 46 -2.22 6.04 7.12
C LEU A 46 -1.57 5.78 8.48
N MET A 47 -0.43 6.39 8.74
CA MET A 47 0.31 6.17 10.00
C MET A 47 -0.48 6.63 11.22
N GLN A 48 -1.25 7.70 11.13
CA GLN A 48 -2.14 8.15 12.19
C GLN A 48 -3.23 7.10 12.49
N LEU A 49 -3.77 6.46 11.47
CA LEU A 49 -4.73 5.37 11.63
C LEU A 49 -4.08 4.14 12.25
N LEU A 50 -2.91 3.75 11.79
CA LEU A 50 -2.19 2.57 12.29
C LEU A 50 -1.76 2.71 13.75
N THR A 51 -1.42 3.92 14.17
CA THR A 51 -0.98 4.22 15.54
C THR A 51 -2.13 4.60 16.48
N GLY A 52 -3.35 4.73 15.98
CA GLY A 52 -4.50 5.15 16.78
C GLY A 52 -4.47 6.61 17.21
N SER A 53 -3.58 7.43 16.64
CA SER A 53 -3.46 8.85 16.98
C SER A 53 -4.43 9.76 16.22
N CYS A 54 -5.20 9.20 15.29
CA CYS A 54 -6.23 9.93 14.58
C CYS A 54 -7.46 10.12 15.46
N VAL A 55 -7.80 11.36 15.75
CA VAL A 55 -9.06 11.71 16.37
C VAL A 55 -10.14 11.64 15.30
N LEU A 56 -10.93 10.58 15.34
CA LEU A 56 -12.30 10.41 14.85
C LEU A 56 -12.82 11.41 13.78
N ASP A 57 -12.06 11.63 12.75
CA ASP A 57 -12.62 12.22 11.56
C ASP A 57 -12.76 11.10 10.52
N ASP A 58 -14.02 10.71 10.24
CA ASP A 58 -14.35 9.67 9.23
C ASP A 58 -13.88 10.02 7.81
N THR A 59 -13.23 11.17 7.65
CA THR A 59 -12.73 11.67 6.37
C THR A 59 -11.59 10.84 5.80
N TYR A 60 -10.88 10.06 6.62
CA TYR A 60 -9.73 9.28 6.19
C TYR A 60 -9.89 7.79 6.50
N SER A 61 -10.90 7.17 5.93
CA SER A 61 -10.99 5.72 5.97
C SER A 61 -10.44 5.14 4.68
N PHE A 62 -9.48 4.22 4.81
CA PHE A 62 -9.00 3.45 3.68
C PHE A 62 -9.90 2.23 3.49
N LYS A 63 -10.79 2.31 2.50
CA LYS A 63 -11.64 1.18 2.09
C LYS A 63 -11.11 0.62 0.77
N PRO A 64 -10.42 -0.53 0.79
CA PRO A 64 -9.90 -1.09 -0.43
C PRO A 64 -11.04 -1.56 -1.35
N VAL A 65 -10.89 -1.27 -2.63
CA VAL A 65 -11.75 -1.77 -3.69
C VAL A 65 -11.19 -3.08 -4.24
N VAL A 66 -9.88 -3.14 -4.37
CA VAL A 66 -9.16 -4.32 -4.86
C VAL A 66 -8.05 -4.68 -3.89
N VAL A 67 -7.95 -5.95 -3.53
CA VAL A 67 -6.84 -6.50 -2.74
C VAL A 67 -6.37 -7.77 -3.41
N VAL A 68 -5.11 -7.82 -3.80
CA VAL A 68 -4.52 -8.96 -4.50
C VAL A 68 -3.19 -9.38 -3.86
N GLY A 69 -2.96 -10.68 -3.81
CA GLY A 69 -1.64 -11.22 -3.50
C GLY A 69 -0.76 -11.23 -4.74
N VAL A 70 0.48 -10.80 -4.58
CA VAL A 70 1.48 -10.78 -5.65
C VAL A 70 2.81 -11.23 -5.06
N GLY A 71 3.17 -12.50 -5.24
CA GLY A 71 4.35 -13.07 -4.59
C GLY A 71 4.25 -13.02 -3.07
N SER A 72 5.24 -12.44 -2.41
CA SER A 72 5.27 -12.25 -0.95
C SER A 72 4.52 -11.00 -0.48
N MET A 73 3.96 -10.24 -1.40
CA MET A 73 3.31 -8.97 -1.12
C MET A 73 1.80 -9.07 -1.31
N VAL A 74 1.11 -8.13 -0.69
CA VAL A 74 -0.32 -7.89 -0.91
C VAL A 74 -0.50 -6.43 -1.30
N VAL A 75 -1.11 -6.21 -2.44
CA VAL A 75 -1.39 -4.86 -2.93
C VAL A 75 -2.87 -4.57 -2.80
N ALA A 76 -3.18 -3.48 -2.13
CA ALA A 76 -4.53 -2.97 -1.98
C ALA A 76 -4.63 -1.60 -2.64
N GLU A 77 -5.73 -1.35 -3.32
CA GLU A 77 -6.01 -0.05 -3.91
C GLU A 77 -7.46 0.37 -3.69
N GLY A 78 -7.68 1.65 -3.66
CA GLY A 78 -8.99 2.23 -3.47
C GLY A 78 -9.00 3.72 -3.78
N TYR A 79 -10.08 4.37 -3.36
CA TYR A 79 -10.28 5.79 -3.60
C TYR A 79 -10.49 6.54 -2.31
N HIS A 80 -9.97 7.78 -2.27
CA HIS A 80 -10.44 8.81 -1.35
C HIS A 80 -11.35 9.78 -2.08
N PHE A 81 -12.44 10.13 -1.43
CA PHE A 81 -13.33 11.17 -1.89
C PHE A 81 -13.15 12.43 -1.05
N HIS A 82 -12.80 13.52 -1.68
CA HIS A 82 -12.70 14.83 -1.05
C HIS A 82 -13.65 15.77 -1.77
N GLY A 83 -14.87 15.93 -1.26
CA GLY A 83 -15.95 16.55 -2.01
C GLY A 83 -16.22 15.79 -3.31
N ASN A 84 -16.10 16.46 -4.45
CA ASN A 84 -16.25 15.85 -5.78
C ASN A 84 -14.94 15.29 -6.36
N ARG A 85 -13.85 15.40 -5.62
CA ARG A 85 -12.55 14.88 -6.04
C ARG A 85 -12.37 13.44 -5.60
N LYS A 86 -11.97 12.62 -6.54
CA LYS A 86 -11.63 11.22 -6.36
C LYS A 86 -10.12 11.06 -6.50
N THR A 87 -9.47 10.52 -5.48
CA THR A 87 -8.03 10.31 -5.47
C THR A 87 -7.74 8.84 -5.25
N CYS A 88 -6.94 8.25 -6.12
CA CYS A 88 -6.52 6.85 -5.99
C CYS A 88 -5.39 6.71 -4.99
N TRP A 89 -5.47 5.69 -4.14
CA TRP A 89 -4.39 5.27 -3.27
C TRP A 89 -4.04 3.81 -3.49
N VAL A 90 -2.78 3.48 -3.28
CA VAL A 90 -2.25 2.12 -3.34
C VAL A 90 -1.38 1.87 -2.12
N HIS A 91 -1.61 0.75 -1.47
CA HIS A 91 -0.75 0.23 -0.40
C HIS A 91 -0.17 -1.12 -0.82
N ALA A 92 1.14 -1.20 -0.85
CA ALA A 92 1.85 -2.46 -1.06
C ALA A 92 2.42 -2.94 0.27
N TRP A 93 1.82 -4.00 0.81
CA TRP A 93 2.16 -4.59 2.09
C TRP A 93 3.10 -5.77 1.93
N THR A 94 4.11 -5.85 2.76
CA THR A 94 4.94 -7.06 2.90
C THR A 94 4.50 -7.82 4.14
N VAL A 95 4.18 -9.10 3.96
CA VAL A 95 3.82 -10.01 5.04
C VAL A 95 4.94 -11.02 5.21
N GLU A 96 5.52 -11.10 6.38
CA GLU A 96 6.59 -12.04 6.70
C GLU A 96 6.07 -13.20 7.54
N ASN A 97 6.63 -14.37 7.26
CA ASN A 97 6.30 -15.62 7.97
C ASN A 97 4.79 -15.93 8.01
N GLY A 98 4.01 -15.38 7.08
CA GLY A 98 2.56 -15.59 7.01
C GLY A 98 1.79 -15.09 8.24
N SER A 99 2.33 -14.14 9.00
CA SER A 99 1.70 -13.72 10.25
C SER A 99 1.77 -12.24 10.57
N ILE A 100 2.81 -11.55 10.17
CA ILE A 100 3.01 -10.15 10.54
C ILE A 100 3.31 -9.28 9.32
N ILE A 101 2.70 -8.11 9.30
CA ILE A 101 2.94 -7.11 8.26
C ILE A 101 4.14 -6.27 8.70
N THR A 102 5.24 -6.34 7.95
CA THR A 102 6.49 -5.68 8.35
C THR A 102 6.78 -4.41 7.59
N ARG A 103 6.15 -4.22 6.44
CA ARG A 103 6.42 -3.09 5.57
C ARG A 103 5.18 -2.63 4.84
N VAL A 104 5.07 -1.32 4.62
CA VAL A 104 4.11 -0.74 3.68
C VAL A 104 4.77 0.30 2.79
N ARG A 105 4.49 0.23 1.51
CA ARG A 105 4.76 1.28 0.54
C ARG A 105 3.45 1.91 0.14
N GLU A 106 3.31 3.18 0.42
CA GLU A 106 2.07 3.93 0.21
C GLU A 106 2.23 4.90 -0.97
N TYR A 107 1.29 4.83 -1.90
CA TYR A 107 1.23 5.69 -3.06
C TYR A 107 -0.12 6.39 -3.10
N LEU A 108 -0.09 7.69 -3.18
CA LEU A 108 -1.29 8.51 -3.28
C LEU A 108 -1.17 9.43 -4.50
N ASN A 109 -2.12 9.33 -5.40
CA ASN A 109 -2.17 10.14 -6.64
C ASN A 109 -0.84 10.07 -7.39
N THR A 110 -0.35 8.86 -7.63
CA THR A 110 0.98 8.61 -8.16
C THR A 110 0.93 7.87 -9.48
N SER A 111 1.68 8.37 -10.45
CA SER A 111 1.92 7.72 -11.73
C SER A 111 3.41 7.38 -11.83
N LEU A 112 3.80 6.22 -11.37
CA LEU A 112 5.19 5.77 -11.34
C LEU A 112 5.32 4.33 -11.82
N THR A 113 6.47 4.02 -12.37
CA THR A 113 6.95 2.65 -12.52
C THR A 113 8.00 2.40 -11.45
N VAL A 114 7.75 1.43 -10.58
CA VAL A 114 8.66 1.06 -9.50
C VAL A 114 9.38 -0.21 -9.90
N PHE A 115 10.68 -0.12 -10.03
CA PHE A 115 11.55 -1.24 -10.30
C PHE A 115 12.17 -1.74 -9.00
N SER A 116 12.30 -3.05 -8.84
CA SER A 116 13.06 -3.62 -7.72
C SER A 116 12.52 -3.28 -6.33
N PHE A 117 11.34 -3.76 -6.03
CA PHE A 117 10.61 -3.47 -4.78
C PHE A 117 11.35 -3.91 -3.51
N HIS A 118 12.28 -4.84 -3.62
CA HIS A 118 13.00 -5.43 -2.49
C HIS A 118 14.33 -4.76 -2.15
N LYS A 119 14.79 -3.84 -2.97
CA LYS A 119 16.02 -3.09 -2.71
C LYS A 119 15.68 -1.65 -2.35
N SER A 120 16.38 -1.09 -1.40
CA SER A 120 16.44 0.35 -1.22
C SER A 120 16.76 0.95 -2.59
N ILE A 121 16.04 1.98 -2.95
CA ILE A 121 16.15 2.64 -4.25
C ILE A 121 17.59 3.10 -4.41
N ASP A 122 18.36 2.31 -5.11
CA ASP A 122 19.61 2.78 -5.65
C ASP A 122 19.26 3.54 -6.93
N VAL A 123 19.56 4.83 -6.94
CA VAL A 123 19.20 5.73 -8.06
C VAL A 123 19.78 5.21 -9.37
N ASP A 124 20.85 4.43 -9.29
CA ASP A 124 21.51 3.81 -10.40
C ASP A 124 20.71 2.66 -11.05
N ALA A 125 19.68 2.16 -10.38
CA ALA A 125 18.82 1.11 -10.93
C ALA A 125 17.99 1.59 -12.14
N TYR A 126 17.82 2.88 -12.31
CA TYR A 126 17.18 3.45 -13.50
C TYR A 126 17.98 3.25 -14.78
N LEU A 127 19.27 3.03 -14.66
CA LEU A 127 20.17 2.89 -15.81
C LEU A 127 20.39 1.44 -16.25
N VAL A 128 19.93 0.47 -15.49
CA VAL A 128 20.17 -0.96 -15.74
C VAL A 128 18.92 -1.67 -16.28
N SER A 129 18.05 -0.96 -16.87
CA SER A 129 16.97 -1.50 -17.66
C SER A 129 17.51 -2.13 -18.92
N PRO A 130 17.18 -2.93 -19.76
CA PRO A 130 15.96 -3.67 -20.05
C PRO A 130 16.02 -5.13 -19.55
N LEU A 131 16.87 -5.41 -18.65
CA LEU A 131 17.21 -6.75 -18.20
C LEU A 131 16.90 -6.89 -16.71
N PHE A 132 15.60 -6.95 -16.37
CA PHE A 132 15.19 -7.45 -15.07
C PHE A 132 14.91 -8.96 -15.15
N PRO A 133 15.95 -9.80 -15.26
CA PRO A 133 15.75 -11.24 -15.39
C PRO A 133 15.16 -11.87 -14.15
N ASN A 134 15.09 -11.12 -13.05
CA ASN A 134 14.64 -11.59 -11.74
C ASN A 134 13.29 -11.01 -11.30
N CYS A 135 12.64 -10.18 -12.12
CA CYS A 135 11.29 -9.72 -11.83
C CYS A 135 10.29 -10.81 -12.19
N LYS A 136 9.86 -11.58 -11.23
CA LYS A 136 8.92 -12.69 -11.42
C LYS A 136 7.48 -12.23 -11.50
N ASN A 137 7.16 -11.10 -10.88
CA ASN A 137 5.80 -10.61 -10.71
C ASN A 137 5.71 -9.13 -11.05
N MET A 138 4.63 -8.78 -11.70
CA MET A 138 4.31 -7.40 -12.04
C MET A 138 2.87 -7.12 -11.62
N TRP A 139 2.66 -5.97 -11.00
CA TRP A 139 1.34 -5.48 -10.64
C TRP A 139 1.10 -4.11 -11.27
N GLN A 140 -0.09 -3.92 -11.78
CA GLN A 140 -0.53 -2.64 -12.34
C GLN A 140 -1.86 -2.24 -11.71
N SER A 141 -2.04 -0.95 -11.43
CA SER A 141 -3.29 -0.43 -10.91
C SER A 141 -4.46 -0.71 -11.86
N GLU A 142 -5.52 -1.28 -11.31
CA GLU A 142 -6.77 -1.55 -12.04
C GLU A 142 -7.77 -0.39 -11.94
N LEU A 143 -7.58 0.48 -10.94
CA LEU A 143 -8.49 1.60 -10.67
C LEU A 143 -8.08 2.88 -11.40
N ALA A 144 -7.04 2.83 -12.21
CA ALA A 144 -6.62 3.97 -12.99
C ALA A 144 -7.74 4.42 -13.93
N ASP A 145 -8.38 5.53 -13.60
CA ASP A 145 -9.15 6.28 -14.56
C ASP A 145 -8.29 7.44 -15.09
N ASN A 146 -8.63 7.94 -16.26
CA ASN A 146 -7.85 8.97 -16.96
C ASN A 146 -7.79 10.33 -16.22
N ALA A 147 -8.38 10.42 -15.03
CA ALA A 147 -8.58 11.68 -14.34
C ALA A 147 -7.67 11.87 -13.12
N SER A 148 -7.20 10.81 -12.46
CA SER A 148 -6.47 10.95 -11.19
C SER A 148 -5.08 10.34 -11.20
N VAL A 149 -4.94 9.06 -11.38
CA VAL A 149 -3.61 8.41 -11.49
C VAL A 149 -3.65 7.37 -12.56
N PRO A 150 -3.05 7.65 -13.68
CA PRO A 150 -3.22 6.75 -14.80
C PRO A 150 -2.57 5.40 -14.60
N HIS A 151 -1.37 5.29 -14.05
CA HIS A 151 -0.71 4.00 -14.03
C HIS A 151 0.37 3.94 -12.95
N LEU A 152 0.10 3.23 -11.89
CA LEU A 152 1.15 2.73 -11.01
C LEU A 152 1.49 1.30 -11.42
N LEU A 153 2.74 1.06 -11.73
CA LEU A 153 3.29 -0.23 -12.09
C LEU A 153 4.34 -0.62 -11.06
N LEU A 154 4.14 -1.75 -10.42
CA LEU A 154 5.09 -2.31 -9.47
C LEU A 154 5.71 -3.58 -10.06
N MET A 155 7.01 -3.63 -10.11
CA MET A 155 7.78 -4.82 -10.47
C MET A 155 8.32 -5.45 -9.19
N ILE A 156 7.73 -6.57 -8.83
CA ILE A 156 7.95 -7.25 -7.55
C ILE A 156 8.85 -8.45 -7.72
#